data_dbdb361294bfcb5487a8e6c5f5a07246
#
_entry.id   dbdb361294bfcb5487a8e6c5f5a07246
#
_cell.length_a   1.000
_cell.length_b   1.000
_cell.length_c   1.000
_cell.angle_alpha   90.00
_cell.angle_beta   90.00
_cell.angle_gamma   90.00
#
_symmetry.space_group_name_H-M   'P 1'
#
loop_
_entity.id
_entity.type
_entity.pdbx_description
1 polymer ?
#
loop_
_entity_poly.entity_id
_entity_poly.type
_entity_poly.pdbx_seq_one_letter_code
_entity_poly.pdbx_strand_id
1 'polypeptide(L)'
;MLYCIIIVIIMGKEMAKMVKRTVNIGTIDRVKEFVNLTTQTPLDVDLVSGRYIIDAKSIMGVFSLDLSKNIELCIHADTEEEVTDYLNSITKFIVT
;
A
#
# COMPACT_ATOMS: atom_id res chain seq x y z
N MET A 1 1.03 -24.02 -16.51
CA MET A 1 0.29 -22.82 -16.87
C MET A 1 -1.17 -22.89 -16.46
N LEU A 2 -1.88 -23.88 -16.94
CA LEU A 2 -3.25 -24.08 -16.51
C LEU A 2 -3.35 -24.27 -15.00
N TYR A 3 -2.42 -25.00 -14.47
CA TYR A 3 -2.36 -25.22 -13.06
C TYR A 3 -2.24 -23.90 -12.29
N CYS A 4 -1.41 -23.02 -12.78
CA CYS A 4 -1.26 -21.70 -12.15
C CYS A 4 -2.55 -20.91 -12.26
N ILE A 5 -3.25 -21.07 -13.37
CA ILE A 5 -4.51 -20.39 -13.56
C ILE A 5 -5.55 -20.91 -12.56
N ILE A 6 -5.56 -22.21 -12.33
CA ILE A 6 -6.49 -22.79 -11.36
C ILE A 6 -6.20 -22.27 -9.97
N ILE A 7 -4.93 -22.21 -9.60
CA ILE A 7 -4.55 -21.66 -8.30
C ILE A 7 -4.95 -20.21 -8.21
N VAL A 8 -4.74 -19.46 -9.28
CA VAL A 8 -5.13 -18.06 -9.32
C VAL A 8 -6.65 -17.93 -9.17
N ILE A 9 -7.41 -18.83 -9.77
CA ILE A 9 -8.86 -18.78 -9.64
C ILE A 9 -9.28 -19.05 -8.20
N ILE A 10 -8.67 -20.03 -7.58
CA ILE A 10 -9.04 -20.43 -6.22
C ILE A 10 -8.50 -19.45 -5.19
N MET A 11 -7.27 -19.05 -5.34
CA MET A 11 -6.57 -18.22 -4.35
C MET A 11 -6.25 -16.84 -4.88
N GLY A 12 -6.28 -16.69 -6.18
CA GLY A 12 -5.79 -15.50 -6.82
C GLY A 12 -6.70 -14.30 -6.76
N LYS A 13 -7.90 -14.46 -6.25
CA LYS A 13 -8.77 -13.32 -6.07
C LYS A 13 -8.08 -12.27 -5.23
N GLU A 14 -7.39 -12.72 -4.20
CA GLU A 14 -6.66 -11.83 -3.31
C GLU A 14 -5.51 -11.16 -4.03
N MET A 15 -4.80 -11.93 -4.85
CA MET A 15 -3.67 -11.39 -5.60
C MET A 15 -4.13 -10.47 -6.71
N ALA A 16 -5.23 -10.82 -7.36
CA ALA A 16 -5.74 -10.03 -8.48
C ALA A 16 -6.34 -8.71 -8.03
N LYS A 17 -6.64 -8.58 -6.74
CA LYS A 17 -7.31 -7.40 -6.22
C LYS A 17 -6.41 -6.53 -5.38
N MET A 18 -5.13 -6.59 -5.67
CA MET A 18 -4.16 -5.70 -5.06
C MET A 18 -4.08 -4.43 -5.89
N VAL A 19 -4.28 -3.30 -5.24
CA VAL A 19 -4.18 -2.00 -5.89
C VAL A 19 -2.83 -1.40 -5.57
N LYS A 20 -2.09 -0.99 -6.59
CA LYS A 20 -0.75 -0.44 -6.42
C LYS A 20 -0.71 1.02 -6.83
N ARG A 21 0.02 1.80 -6.06
CA ARG A 21 0.26 3.21 -6.37
C ARG A 21 1.68 3.55 -5.94
N THR A 22 2.20 4.64 -6.47
CA THR A 22 3.51 5.15 -6.06
C THR A 22 3.30 6.33 -5.15
N VAL A 23 3.99 6.35 -4.01
CA VAL A 23 3.89 7.44 -3.05
C VAL A 23 5.26 8.00 -2.73
N ASN A 24 5.30 9.26 -2.34
CA ASN A 24 6.50 9.89 -1.82
C ASN A 24 6.11 10.58 -0.52
N ILE A 25 6.72 10.15 0.56
CA ILE A 25 6.39 10.68 1.88
C ILE A 25 7.26 11.88 2.21
N GLY A 26 8.57 11.74 2.08
CA GLY A 26 9.52 12.84 2.14
C GLY A 26 10.05 13.18 3.51
N THR A 27 9.20 13.44 4.48
CA THR A 27 9.63 13.92 5.80
C THR A 27 9.02 13.12 6.93
N ILE A 28 9.61 13.26 8.12
CA ILE A 28 9.14 12.57 9.32
C ILE A 28 7.72 13.01 9.70
N ASP A 29 7.44 14.30 9.59
CA ASP A 29 6.09 14.77 9.90
C ASP A 29 5.06 14.18 8.97
N ARG A 30 5.40 14.02 7.71
CA ARG A 30 4.51 13.43 6.74
C ARG A 30 4.32 11.94 6.99
N VAL A 31 5.33 11.26 7.55
CA VAL A 31 5.16 9.86 7.94
C VAL A 31 4.06 9.73 8.98
N LYS A 32 4.07 10.59 9.98
CA LYS A 32 3.05 10.53 11.03
C LYS A 32 1.66 10.70 10.45
N GLU A 33 1.51 11.65 9.55
CA GLU A 33 0.23 11.89 8.91
C GLU A 33 -0.17 10.70 8.04
N PHE A 34 0.76 10.20 7.23
CA PHE A 34 0.48 9.07 6.36
C PHE A 34 0.05 7.83 7.15
N VAL A 35 0.80 7.49 8.20
CA VAL A 35 0.48 6.33 9.02
C VAL A 35 -0.87 6.52 9.71
N ASN A 36 -1.14 7.73 10.20
CA ASN A 36 -2.40 8.01 10.86
C ASN A 36 -3.59 7.80 9.89
N LEU A 37 -3.47 8.30 8.67
CA LEU A 37 -4.51 8.10 7.67
C LEU A 37 -4.66 6.63 7.30
N THR A 38 -3.54 5.93 7.21
CA THR A 38 -3.54 4.52 6.82
C THR A 38 -4.15 3.64 7.91
N THR A 39 -3.94 3.97 9.18
CA THR A 39 -4.53 3.19 10.27
C THR A 39 -6.04 3.32 10.33
N GLN A 40 -6.61 4.32 9.69
CA GLN A 40 -8.06 4.51 9.69
C GLN A 40 -8.78 3.61 8.71
N THR A 41 -8.07 3.04 7.74
CA THR A 41 -8.70 2.10 6.82
C THR A 41 -8.62 0.68 7.40
N PRO A 42 -9.68 -0.14 7.24
CA PRO A 42 -9.62 -1.54 7.65
C PRO A 42 -8.82 -2.41 6.70
N LEU A 43 -8.40 -1.86 5.56
CA LEU A 43 -7.66 -2.62 4.56
C LEU A 43 -6.23 -2.84 5.00
N ASP A 44 -5.64 -3.93 4.53
CA ASP A 44 -4.21 -4.18 4.71
C ASP A 44 -3.45 -3.40 3.65
N VAL A 45 -2.47 -2.63 4.10
CA VAL A 45 -1.68 -1.77 3.22
C VAL A 45 -0.20 -1.99 3.50
N ASP A 46 0.56 -2.24 2.45
CA ASP A 46 1.99 -2.45 2.56
C ASP A 46 2.74 -1.39 1.76
N LEU A 47 3.95 -1.09 2.21
CA LEU A 47 4.90 -0.28 1.46
C LEU A 47 6.03 -1.19 1.01
N VAL A 48 6.36 -1.12 -0.28
CA VAL A 48 7.41 -1.94 -0.87
C VAL A 48 8.53 -1.04 -1.32
N SER A 49 9.72 -1.27 -0.80
CA SER A 49 10.91 -0.52 -1.17
C SER A 49 12.05 -1.49 -1.42
N GLY A 50 12.37 -1.72 -2.68
CA GLY A 50 13.39 -2.70 -3.04
C GLY A 50 12.99 -4.10 -2.58
N ARG A 51 13.75 -4.63 -1.64
CA ARG A 51 13.49 -5.97 -1.10
C ARG A 51 12.62 -5.96 0.15
N TYR A 52 12.29 -4.78 0.65
CA TYR A 52 11.58 -4.66 1.91
C TYR A 52 10.10 -4.49 1.67
N ILE A 53 9.32 -5.23 2.43
CA ILE A 53 7.88 -5.09 2.47
C ILE A 53 7.52 -4.74 3.90
N ILE A 54 6.95 -3.56 4.08
CA ILE A 54 6.69 -3.00 5.40
C ILE A 54 5.19 -2.74 5.52
N ASP A 55 4.63 -3.06 6.69
CA ASP A 55 3.25 -2.72 6.98
C ASP A 55 3.12 -1.19 7.06
N ALA A 56 2.30 -0.63 6.18
CA ALA A 56 2.14 0.83 6.11
C ALA A 56 1.49 1.42 7.36
N LYS A 57 0.92 0.58 8.22
CA LYS A 57 0.36 1.02 9.50
C LYS A 57 1.38 1.02 10.62
N SER A 58 2.59 0.53 10.36
CA SER A 58 3.66 0.48 11.35
C SER A 58 4.54 1.71 11.21
N ILE A 59 4.43 2.64 12.13
CA ILE A 59 5.20 3.88 12.06
C ILE A 59 6.70 3.61 12.12
N MET A 60 7.13 2.65 12.93
CA MET A 60 8.54 2.32 13.02
C MET A 60 9.05 1.66 11.75
N GLY A 61 8.22 0.80 11.13
CA GLY A 61 8.59 0.19 9.86
C GLY A 61 8.74 1.24 8.77
N VAL A 62 7.82 2.18 8.71
CA VAL A 62 7.88 3.24 7.69
C VAL A 62 9.11 4.13 7.90
N PHE A 63 9.47 4.42 9.14
CA PHE A 63 10.68 5.20 9.44
C PHE A 63 11.95 4.50 8.97
N SER A 64 11.94 3.19 8.83
CA SER A 64 13.12 2.45 8.40
C SER A 64 13.39 2.58 6.90
N LEU A 65 12.43 3.13 6.15
CA LEU A 65 12.57 3.29 4.71
C LEU A 65 13.25 4.60 4.36
N ASP A 66 13.79 4.67 3.14
CA ASP A 66 14.33 5.92 2.61
C ASP A 66 13.16 6.77 2.12
N LEU A 67 12.79 7.74 2.94
CA LEU A 67 11.61 8.56 2.70
C LEU A 67 11.78 9.56 1.56
N SER A 68 13.01 9.79 1.12
CA SER A 68 13.27 10.70 0.02
C SER A 68 12.95 10.09 -1.33
N LYS A 69 12.77 8.77 -1.38
CA LYS A 69 12.52 8.06 -2.63
C LYS A 69 11.05 7.73 -2.78
N ASN A 70 10.65 7.48 -4.03
CA ASN A 70 9.31 6.97 -4.30
C ASN A 70 9.22 5.54 -3.81
N ILE A 71 8.10 5.20 -3.21
CA ILE A 71 7.86 3.90 -2.60
C ILE A 71 6.57 3.35 -3.19
N GLU A 72 6.55 2.06 -3.47
CA GLU A 72 5.35 1.42 -3.98
C GLU A 72 4.38 1.14 -2.83
N LEU A 73 3.14 1.55 -3.01
CA LEU A 73 2.06 1.31 -2.06
C LEU A 73 1.21 0.18 -2.60
N CYS A 74 1.01 -0.86 -1.78
CA CYS A 74 0.18 -2.01 -2.15
C CYS A 74 -0.98 -2.10 -1.19
N ILE A 75 -2.19 -2.04 -1.72
CA ILE A 75 -3.41 -2.09 -0.93
C ILE A 75 -4.14 -3.39 -1.25
N HIS A 76 -4.39 -4.19 -0.23
CA HIS A 76 -5.10 -5.46 -0.40
C HIS A 76 -6.59 -5.21 -0.22
N ALA A 77 -7.34 -5.29 -1.31
CA ALA A 77 -8.76 -5.01 -1.30
C ALA A 77 -9.47 -5.90 -2.31
N ASP A 78 -10.74 -6.17 -2.07
CA ASP A 78 -11.55 -6.97 -2.99
C ASP A 78 -12.06 -6.16 -4.16
N THR A 79 -12.28 -4.87 -3.97
CA THR A 79 -12.78 -3.98 -5.02
C THR A 79 -12.04 -2.65 -4.97
N GLU A 80 -12.04 -1.95 -6.11
CA GLU A 80 -11.45 -0.63 -6.14
C GLU A 80 -12.27 0.38 -5.34
N GLU A 81 -13.55 0.13 -5.16
CA GLU A 81 -14.39 1.01 -4.36
C GLU A 81 -13.91 1.07 -2.92
N GLU A 82 -13.44 -0.06 -2.40
CA GLU A 82 -12.96 -0.12 -1.03
C GLU A 82 -11.75 0.77 -0.81
N VAL A 83 -10.93 0.95 -1.85
CA VAL A 83 -9.72 1.76 -1.73
C VAL A 83 -9.93 3.22 -2.06
N THR A 84 -11.05 3.57 -2.68
CA THR A 84 -11.29 4.94 -3.14
C THR A 84 -11.18 5.95 -2.01
N ASP A 85 -11.85 5.70 -0.90
CA ASP A 85 -11.82 6.62 0.25
C ASP A 85 -10.41 6.77 0.80
N TYR A 86 -9.70 5.65 0.92
CA TYR A 86 -8.34 5.69 1.41
C TYR A 86 -7.43 6.46 0.46
N LEU A 87 -7.52 6.17 -0.85
CA LEU A 87 -6.69 6.86 -1.83
C LEU A 87 -6.98 8.36 -1.82
N ASN A 88 -8.24 8.74 -1.68
CA ASN A 88 -8.58 10.15 -1.59
C ASN A 88 -7.95 10.82 -0.37
N SER A 89 -7.86 10.08 0.74
CA SER A 89 -7.29 10.64 1.97
C SER A 89 -5.78 10.83 1.88
N ILE A 90 -5.11 10.05 1.03
CA ILE A 90 -3.64 10.13 0.89
C ILE A 90 -3.21 10.72 -0.44
N THR A 91 -4.10 11.43 -1.13
CA THR A 91 -3.80 11.97 -2.46
C THR A 91 -2.52 12.79 -2.48
N LYS A 92 -2.25 13.56 -1.43
CA LYS A 92 -1.07 14.41 -1.39
C LYS A 92 0.24 13.64 -1.36
N PHE A 93 0.20 12.35 -1.03
CA PHE A 93 1.41 11.51 -1.03
C PHE A 93 1.59 10.76 -2.34
N ILE A 94 0.54 10.67 -3.16
CA ILE A 94 0.58 9.88 -4.38
C ILE A 94 1.34 10.63 -5.47
N VAL A 95 2.27 9.90 -6.10
CA VAL A 95 3.06 10.40 -7.23
C VAL A 95 2.59 9.66 -8.46
N THR A 96 2.18 10.38 -9.46
CA THR A 96 1.73 9.77 -10.73
C THR A 96 2.65 10.08 -11.87
#